data_77c53192eeb26c0cc22c287749f23837
#
_entry.id   77c53192eeb26c0cc22c287749f23837
#
_cell.length_a   1.000
_cell.length_b   1.000
_cell.length_c   1.000
_cell.angle_alpha   90.00
_cell.angle_beta   90.00
_cell.angle_gamma   90.00
#
_symmetry.space_group_name_H-M   'P 1'
#
loop_
_entity.id
_entity.type
_entity.pdbx_description
1 polymer ?
#
loop_
_entity_poly.entity_id
_entity_poly.type
_entity_poly.pdbx_seq_one_letter_code
_entity_poly.pdbx_strand_id
1 'polypeptide(L)'
;MAQRYNQRRALFAITKASFKSIFKSPSSTFFSLFFPIVLIIIFGSLGGGGGISFDVAMDKNSDSTNLIYQAITHAPIFNVEKGTEGEIEDRLKKGRLSAILSVQKTSGKYDVNIKSSSASQRELPQLQSVLNGMINELSQQEHPVEKIATISNQQIQG
;
A
#
# COMPACT_ATOMS: atom_id res chain seq x y z
N MET A 1 -9.95 -13.19 -67.94
CA MET A 1 -9.74 -11.89 -67.29
C MET A 1 -9.67 -12.11 -65.78
N ALA A 2 -8.47 -12.07 -65.22
CA ALA A 2 -8.27 -12.24 -63.76
C ALA A 2 -8.63 -10.92 -63.06
N GLN A 3 -9.72 -10.90 -62.31
CA GLN A 3 -10.04 -9.74 -61.48
C GLN A 3 -8.97 -9.60 -60.39
N ARG A 4 -8.25 -8.48 -60.41
CA ARG A 4 -7.30 -8.15 -59.33
C ARG A 4 -8.03 -8.05 -58.02
N TYR A 5 -7.88 -9.09 -57.17
CA TYR A 5 -8.44 -9.13 -55.82
C TYR A 5 -7.84 -7.98 -54.99
N ASN A 6 -8.68 -7.05 -54.60
CA ASN A 6 -8.23 -5.87 -53.84
C ASN A 6 -8.27 -6.19 -52.33
N GLN A 7 -7.12 -6.72 -51.84
CA GLN A 7 -6.97 -7.16 -50.46
C GLN A 7 -7.37 -6.10 -49.42
N ARG A 8 -7.09 -4.83 -49.71
CA ARG A 8 -7.46 -3.72 -48.80
C ARG A 8 -8.97 -3.56 -48.66
N ARG A 9 -9.72 -3.70 -49.77
CA ARG A 9 -11.20 -3.65 -49.74
C ARG A 9 -11.81 -4.85 -49.02
N ALA A 10 -11.24 -6.03 -49.20
CA ALA A 10 -11.65 -7.24 -48.50
C ALA A 10 -11.41 -7.15 -47.01
N LEU A 11 -10.22 -6.67 -46.60
CA LEU A 11 -9.88 -6.45 -45.21
C LEU A 11 -10.83 -5.45 -44.53
N PHE A 12 -11.09 -4.33 -45.18
CA PHE A 12 -12.06 -3.33 -44.68
C PHE A 12 -13.48 -3.85 -44.55
N ALA A 13 -13.91 -4.67 -45.51
CA ALA A 13 -15.24 -5.27 -45.49
C ALA A 13 -15.40 -6.29 -44.36
N ILE A 14 -14.34 -7.13 -44.12
CA ILE A 14 -14.30 -8.10 -43.02
C ILE A 14 -14.30 -7.37 -41.68
N THR A 15 -13.44 -6.36 -41.52
CA THR A 15 -13.34 -5.56 -40.28
C THR A 15 -14.68 -4.90 -39.95
N LYS A 16 -15.35 -4.28 -40.97
CA LYS A 16 -16.65 -3.65 -40.80
C LYS A 16 -17.75 -4.66 -40.44
N ALA A 17 -17.72 -5.85 -41.05
CA ALA A 17 -18.69 -6.92 -40.78
C ALA A 17 -18.47 -7.47 -39.34
N SER A 18 -17.24 -7.68 -38.92
CA SER A 18 -16.91 -8.13 -37.59
C SER A 18 -17.31 -7.10 -36.54
N PHE A 19 -17.02 -5.81 -36.76
CA PHE A 19 -17.48 -4.74 -35.88
C PHE A 19 -18.97 -4.67 -35.74
N LYS A 20 -19.70 -4.77 -36.89
CA LYS A 20 -21.17 -4.79 -36.89
C LYS A 20 -21.75 -6.02 -36.19
N SER A 21 -21.06 -7.16 -36.27
CA SER A 21 -21.47 -8.41 -35.61
C SER A 21 -21.37 -8.29 -34.09
N ILE A 22 -20.33 -7.65 -33.59
CA ILE A 22 -20.12 -7.40 -32.15
C ILE A 22 -21.29 -6.58 -31.58
N PHE A 23 -21.72 -5.52 -32.27
CA PHE A 23 -22.82 -4.67 -31.81
C PHE A 23 -24.23 -5.25 -32.05
N LYS A 24 -24.37 -6.37 -32.79
CA LYS A 24 -25.64 -7.08 -32.93
C LYS A 24 -26.04 -7.87 -31.69
N SER A 25 -25.09 -8.14 -30.78
CA SER A 25 -25.32 -8.84 -29.53
C SER A 25 -25.08 -7.90 -28.36
N PRO A 26 -26.02 -7.01 -27.99
CA PRO A 26 -25.79 -5.96 -27.02
C PRO A 26 -25.35 -6.49 -25.62
N SER A 27 -25.88 -7.62 -25.19
CA SER A 27 -25.52 -8.26 -23.94
C SER A 27 -24.07 -8.73 -23.93
N SER A 28 -23.61 -9.40 -24.99
CA SER A 28 -22.24 -9.90 -25.08
C SER A 28 -21.23 -8.77 -25.15
N THR A 29 -21.54 -7.72 -25.92
CA THR A 29 -20.67 -6.52 -26.03
C THR A 29 -20.60 -5.75 -24.71
N PHE A 30 -21.73 -5.63 -24.01
CA PHE A 30 -21.82 -4.99 -22.72
C PHE A 30 -20.94 -5.72 -21.70
N PHE A 31 -21.09 -7.04 -21.59
CA PHE A 31 -20.28 -7.79 -20.62
C PHE A 31 -18.79 -7.86 -20.99
N SER A 32 -18.46 -7.97 -22.27
CA SER A 32 -17.06 -8.06 -22.72
C SER A 32 -16.28 -6.77 -22.56
N LEU A 33 -16.91 -5.61 -22.78
CA LEU A 33 -16.25 -4.31 -22.75
C LEU A 33 -16.49 -3.55 -21.45
N PHE A 34 -17.73 -3.55 -20.97
CA PHE A 34 -18.14 -2.73 -19.83
C PHE A 34 -17.79 -3.38 -18.49
N PHE A 35 -17.85 -4.70 -18.38
CA PHE A 35 -17.56 -5.41 -17.15
C PHE A 35 -16.11 -5.23 -16.68
N PRO A 36 -15.07 -5.34 -17.51
CA PRO A 36 -13.70 -5.01 -17.09
C PRO A 36 -13.53 -3.55 -16.65
N ILE A 37 -14.18 -2.61 -17.33
CA ILE A 37 -14.13 -1.19 -16.97
C ILE A 37 -14.77 -0.95 -15.60
N VAL A 38 -15.95 -1.54 -15.38
CA VAL A 38 -16.65 -1.46 -14.08
C VAL A 38 -15.81 -2.08 -12.97
N LEU A 39 -15.18 -3.23 -13.22
CA LEU A 39 -14.26 -3.84 -12.25
C LEU A 39 -13.06 -2.94 -11.93
N ILE A 40 -12.43 -2.33 -12.94
CA ILE A 40 -11.33 -1.39 -12.73
C ILE A 40 -11.78 -0.18 -11.90
N ILE A 41 -12.98 0.35 -12.18
CA ILE A 41 -13.52 1.48 -11.41
C ILE A 41 -13.82 1.04 -9.96
N ILE A 42 -14.47 -0.10 -9.76
CA ILE A 42 -14.81 -0.61 -8.43
C ILE A 42 -13.54 -0.89 -7.63
N PHE A 43 -12.62 -1.69 -8.17
CA PHE A 43 -11.38 -2.03 -7.46
C PHE A 43 -10.42 -0.84 -7.35
N GLY A 44 -10.38 0.04 -8.35
CA GLY A 44 -9.61 1.28 -8.28
C GLY A 44 -10.17 2.27 -7.25
N SER A 45 -11.50 2.31 -7.08
CA SER A 45 -12.15 3.16 -6.08
C SER A 45 -12.10 2.58 -4.66
N LEU A 46 -12.24 1.26 -4.51
CA LEU A 46 -12.09 0.59 -3.21
C LEU A 46 -10.62 0.50 -2.77
N GLY A 47 -9.70 0.44 -3.73
CA GLY A 47 -8.27 0.32 -3.46
C GLY A 47 -7.55 1.65 -3.24
N GLY A 48 -8.26 2.77 -3.06
CA GLY A 48 -7.74 4.09 -2.66
C GLY A 48 -6.28 4.35 -3.00
N GLY A 49 -5.88 4.16 -4.31
CA GLY A 49 -4.48 4.32 -4.70
C GLY A 49 -3.59 3.14 -4.29
N GLY A 50 -4.03 1.91 -4.53
CA GLY A 50 -3.29 0.62 -4.65
C GLY A 50 -1.92 0.39 -4.01
N GLY A 51 -1.50 1.16 -3.04
CA GLY A 51 -0.32 0.89 -2.23
C GLY A 51 -0.71 0.20 -0.92
N ILE A 52 0.12 -0.66 -0.43
CA ILE A 52 0.02 -1.16 0.94
C ILE A 52 0.11 0.07 1.84
N SER A 53 -0.94 0.35 2.61
CA SER A 53 -0.93 1.40 3.64
C SER A 53 -1.13 0.76 5.01
N PHE A 54 -0.42 1.28 6.01
CA PHE A 54 -0.51 0.83 7.38
C PHE A 54 -1.10 1.93 8.24
N ASP A 55 -2.19 1.63 8.93
CA ASP A 55 -2.73 2.50 9.96
C ASP A 55 -1.89 2.35 11.22
N VAL A 56 -1.11 3.38 11.54
CA VAL A 56 -0.19 3.35 12.67
C VAL A 56 -0.45 4.54 13.60
N ALA A 57 -0.09 4.40 14.86
CA ALA A 57 -0.05 5.53 15.78
C ALA A 57 1.38 5.72 16.29
N MET A 58 1.77 6.97 16.55
CA MET A 58 3.04 7.27 17.18
C MET A 58 2.84 7.35 18.70
N ASP A 59 3.74 6.68 19.45
CA ASP A 59 3.76 6.79 20.90
C ASP A 59 4.11 8.22 21.33
N LYS A 60 3.49 8.70 22.40
CA LYS A 60 3.69 10.05 22.93
C LYS A 60 5.14 10.31 23.40
N ASN A 61 5.83 9.26 23.81
CA ASN A 61 7.21 9.32 24.26
C ASN A 61 8.23 9.24 23.13
N SER A 62 7.77 9.23 21.87
CA SER A 62 8.65 9.22 20.71
C SER A 62 9.36 10.55 20.54
N ASP A 63 10.64 10.50 20.17
CA ASP A 63 11.41 11.69 19.78
C ASP A 63 10.96 12.20 18.41
N SER A 64 10.10 13.21 18.41
CA SER A 64 9.53 13.80 17.19
C SER A 64 10.53 14.60 16.35
N THR A 65 11.71 14.93 16.91
CA THR A 65 12.74 15.72 16.20
C THR A 65 13.63 14.87 15.30
N ASN A 66 13.51 13.56 15.39
CA ASN A 66 14.39 12.63 14.72
C ASN A 66 13.94 12.33 13.28
N LEU A 67 14.89 12.03 12.39
CA LEU A 67 14.65 11.77 10.98
C LEU A 67 13.76 10.54 10.75
N ILE A 68 13.88 9.49 11.56
CA ILE A 68 13.06 8.28 11.42
C ILE A 68 11.60 8.61 11.74
N TYR A 69 11.34 9.37 12.81
CA TYR A 69 9.99 9.83 13.14
C TYR A 69 9.38 10.65 12.00
N GLN A 70 10.14 11.61 11.47
CA GLN A 70 9.70 12.45 10.36
C GLN A 70 9.47 11.63 9.09
N ALA A 71 10.35 10.70 8.76
CA ALA A 71 10.20 9.81 7.62
C ALA A 71 8.93 8.96 7.72
N ILE A 72 8.63 8.38 8.90
CA ILE A 72 7.40 7.62 9.13
C ILE A 72 6.17 8.51 8.96
N THR A 73 6.16 9.70 9.57
CA THR A 73 4.98 10.58 9.54
C THR A 73 4.69 11.22 8.20
N HIS A 74 5.69 11.33 7.32
CA HIS A 74 5.52 11.91 5.99
C HIS A 74 5.44 10.87 4.86
N ALA A 75 5.76 9.61 5.12
CA ALA A 75 5.68 8.58 4.11
C ALA A 75 4.22 8.23 3.77
N PRO A 76 3.82 8.25 2.48
CA PRO A 76 2.43 8.02 2.07
C PRO A 76 1.93 6.60 2.35
N ILE A 77 2.85 5.68 2.68
CA ILE A 77 2.54 4.30 3.06
C ILE A 77 2.01 4.19 4.51
N PHE A 78 2.23 5.22 5.35
CA PHE A 78 1.74 5.25 6.72
C PHE A 78 0.61 6.26 6.88
N ASN A 79 -0.51 5.76 7.35
CA ASN A 79 -1.63 6.60 7.79
C ASN A 79 -1.50 6.79 9.31
N VAL A 80 -0.98 7.95 9.73
CA VAL A 80 -0.67 8.20 11.14
C VAL A 80 -1.92 8.71 11.85
N GLU A 81 -2.51 7.84 12.65
CA GLU A 81 -3.67 8.17 13.46
C GLU A 81 -3.31 8.86 14.77
N LYS A 82 -4.15 9.85 15.15
CA LYS A 82 -4.02 10.59 16.41
C LYS A 82 -5.18 10.24 17.34
N GLY A 83 -4.91 10.22 18.63
CA GLY A 83 -5.92 9.96 19.65
C GLY A 83 -5.33 9.96 21.05
N THR A 84 -6.18 9.74 22.05
CA THR A 84 -5.72 9.48 23.40
C THR A 84 -5.11 8.09 23.49
N GLU A 85 -4.26 7.86 24.46
CA GLU A 85 -3.57 6.57 24.64
C GLU A 85 -4.55 5.39 24.75
N GLY A 86 -5.62 5.57 25.50
CA GLY A 86 -6.66 4.54 25.65
C GLY A 86 -7.42 4.25 24.36
N GLU A 87 -7.72 5.28 23.55
CA GLU A 87 -8.37 5.10 22.25
C GLU A 87 -7.46 4.37 21.25
N ILE A 88 -6.17 4.72 21.23
CA ILE A 88 -5.17 4.10 20.37
C ILE A 88 -4.99 2.62 20.76
N GLU A 89 -4.88 2.32 22.05
CA GLU A 89 -4.81 0.93 22.51
C GLU A 89 -6.07 0.11 22.20
N ASP A 90 -7.24 0.69 22.35
CA ASP A 90 -8.52 0.05 22.02
C ASP A 90 -8.60 -0.26 20.51
N ARG A 91 -8.20 0.68 19.66
CA ARG A 91 -8.12 0.50 18.21
C ARG A 91 -7.11 -0.59 17.84
N LEU A 92 -5.93 -0.61 18.49
CA LEU A 92 -4.92 -1.64 18.27
C LEU A 92 -5.45 -3.03 18.64
N LYS A 93 -6.11 -3.17 19.81
CA LYS A 93 -6.72 -4.44 20.24
C LYS A 93 -7.80 -4.95 19.30
N LYS A 94 -8.57 -4.01 18.73
CA LYS A 94 -9.64 -4.31 17.75
C LYS A 94 -9.12 -4.54 16.33
N GLY A 95 -7.80 -4.49 16.09
CA GLY A 95 -7.20 -4.64 14.77
C GLY A 95 -7.53 -3.52 13.79
N ARG A 96 -7.88 -2.32 14.31
CA ARG A 96 -8.10 -1.10 13.51
C ARG A 96 -6.83 -0.28 13.32
N LEU A 97 -5.78 -0.65 14.04
CA LEU A 97 -4.42 -0.15 13.86
C LEU A 97 -3.50 -1.34 13.63
N SER A 98 -2.57 -1.17 12.70
CA SER A 98 -1.54 -2.17 12.42
C SER A 98 -0.51 -2.23 13.55
N ALA A 99 -0.10 -1.07 14.08
CA ALA A 99 0.84 -0.98 15.19
C ALA A 99 0.87 0.42 15.86
N ILE A 100 1.41 0.46 17.07
CA ILE A 100 1.90 1.70 17.71
C ILE A 100 3.43 1.69 17.60
N LEU A 101 3.98 2.76 17.05
CA LEU A 101 5.41 2.93 16.82
C LEU A 101 5.99 3.89 17.84
N SER A 102 7.08 3.49 18.49
CA SER A 102 7.83 4.33 19.40
C SER A 102 9.27 4.47 18.90
N VAL A 103 9.74 5.69 18.75
CA VAL A 103 11.10 5.98 18.30
C VAL A 103 11.84 6.69 19.43
N GLN A 104 12.89 6.06 19.96
CA GLN A 104 13.69 6.59 21.07
C GLN A 104 15.17 6.56 20.72
N LYS A 105 15.94 7.48 21.27
CA LYS A 105 17.40 7.49 21.13
C LYS A 105 18.04 6.85 22.36
N THR A 106 18.72 5.73 22.14
CA THR A 106 19.42 5.00 23.21
C THR A 106 20.90 4.86 22.84
N SER A 107 21.78 5.42 23.66
CA SER A 107 23.24 5.31 23.47
C SER A 107 23.77 5.74 22.10
N GLY A 108 23.16 6.78 21.50
CA GLY A 108 23.56 7.29 20.17
C GLY A 108 22.93 6.58 18.98
N LYS A 109 22.23 5.48 19.18
CA LYS A 109 21.43 4.76 18.16
C LYS A 109 19.95 4.96 18.38
N TYR A 110 19.19 4.88 17.31
CA TYR A 110 17.73 4.95 17.41
C TYR A 110 17.16 3.55 17.60
N ASP A 111 16.23 3.44 18.52
CA ASP A 111 15.47 2.22 18.78
C ASP A 111 14.03 2.43 18.36
N VAL A 112 13.58 1.63 17.37
CA VAL A 112 12.21 1.67 16.88
C VAL A 112 11.47 0.48 17.46
N ASN A 113 10.60 0.75 18.42
CA ASN A 113 9.78 -0.27 19.05
C ASN A 113 8.41 -0.34 18.38
N ILE A 114 7.98 -1.56 18.03
CA ILE A 114 6.69 -1.84 17.42
C ILE A 114 5.81 -2.56 18.44
N LYS A 115 4.74 -1.90 18.90
CA LYS A 115 3.70 -2.51 19.74
C LYS A 115 2.55 -2.94 18.84
N SER A 116 2.30 -4.22 18.73
CA SER A 116 1.24 -4.82 17.91
C SER A 116 0.27 -5.65 18.74
N SER A 117 -0.87 -6.01 18.16
CA SER A 117 -1.83 -6.93 18.77
C SER A 117 -1.90 -8.25 18.01
N SER A 118 -2.53 -9.25 18.61
CA SER A 118 -2.82 -10.53 17.93
C SER A 118 -3.69 -10.35 16.68
N ALA A 119 -4.52 -9.31 16.64
CA ALA A 119 -5.37 -9.00 15.49
C ALA A 119 -4.58 -8.46 14.28
N SER A 120 -3.42 -7.83 14.51
CA SER A 120 -2.57 -7.22 13.46
C SER A 120 -1.41 -8.11 13.00
N GLN A 121 -1.35 -9.36 13.43
CA GLN A 121 -0.23 -10.27 13.15
C GLN A 121 0.07 -10.49 11.66
N ARG A 122 -0.96 -10.42 10.80
CA ARG A 122 -0.78 -10.62 9.35
C ARG A 122 -0.01 -9.50 8.67
N GLU A 123 -0.16 -8.28 9.18
CA GLU A 123 0.44 -7.07 8.60
C GLU A 123 1.85 -6.82 9.16
N LEU A 124 2.14 -7.35 10.35
CA LEU A 124 3.37 -7.09 11.08
C LEU A 124 4.66 -7.42 10.29
N PRO A 125 4.78 -8.56 9.59
CA PRO A 125 5.99 -8.84 8.80
C PRO A 125 6.21 -7.85 7.66
N GLN A 126 5.12 -7.39 7.02
CA GLN A 126 5.19 -6.41 5.94
C GLN A 126 5.57 -5.03 6.48
N LEU A 127 4.95 -4.62 7.59
CA LEU A 127 5.27 -3.39 8.30
C LEU A 127 6.75 -3.35 8.71
N GLN A 128 7.27 -4.44 9.29
CA GLN A 128 8.68 -4.57 9.65
C GLN A 128 9.60 -4.48 8.45
N SER A 129 9.25 -5.13 7.34
CA SER A 129 10.04 -5.08 6.11
C SER A 129 10.16 -3.65 5.58
N VAL A 130 9.05 -2.90 5.57
CA VAL A 130 9.02 -1.50 5.15
C VAL A 130 9.84 -0.62 6.09
N LEU A 131 9.65 -0.75 7.39
CA LEU A 131 10.43 0.02 8.39
C LEU A 131 11.93 -0.28 8.30
N ASN A 132 12.31 -1.56 8.16
CA ASN A 132 13.71 -1.95 7.95
C ASN A 132 14.29 -1.34 6.67
N GLY A 133 13.52 -1.34 5.57
CA GLY A 133 13.91 -0.69 4.31
C GLY A 133 14.19 0.79 4.51
N MET A 134 13.27 1.52 5.14
CA MET A 134 13.41 2.95 5.43
C MET A 134 14.61 3.24 6.34
N ILE A 135 14.79 2.48 7.41
CA ILE A 135 15.93 2.63 8.33
C ILE A 135 17.26 2.38 7.61
N ASN A 136 17.32 1.35 6.75
CA ASN A 136 18.54 1.06 5.99
C ASN A 136 18.84 2.18 4.99
N GLU A 137 17.84 2.75 4.34
CA GLU A 137 18.02 3.85 3.39
C GLU A 137 18.50 5.13 4.10
N LEU A 138 17.90 5.50 5.23
CA LEU A 138 18.32 6.61 6.05
C LEU A 138 19.74 6.41 6.63
N SER A 139 20.06 5.17 7.05
CA SER A 139 21.38 4.83 7.55
C SER A 139 22.48 5.00 6.51
N GLN A 140 22.19 4.68 5.25
CA GLN A 140 23.13 4.86 4.15
C GLN A 140 23.38 6.33 3.80
N GLN A 141 22.41 7.20 4.07
CA GLN A 141 22.55 8.64 3.82
C GLN A 141 23.37 9.34 4.90
N GLU A 142 23.26 8.94 6.17
CA GLU A 142 23.98 9.61 7.28
C GLU A 142 25.33 8.97 7.60
N HIS A 143 25.44 7.64 7.62
CA HIS A 143 26.67 6.92 7.93
C HIS A 143 26.73 5.58 7.20
N PRO A 144 27.54 5.45 6.14
CA PRO A 144 27.55 4.24 5.30
C PRO A 144 28.10 2.97 5.99
N VAL A 145 28.54 3.04 7.24
CA VAL A 145 29.22 1.92 7.93
C VAL A 145 28.46 1.38 9.15
N GLU A 146 27.47 2.11 9.69
CA GLU A 146 26.80 1.70 10.95
C GLU A 146 25.27 1.81 10.87
N LYS A 147 24.55 0.74 11.27
CA LYS A 147 23.10 0.80 11.42
C LYS A 147 22.71 1.81 12.50
N ILE A 148 21.97 2.85 12.13
CA ILE A 148 21.54 3.91 13.05
C ILE A 148 20.33 3.54 13.90
N ALA A 149 19.61 2.43 13.55
CA ALA A 149 18.43 2.01 14.29
C ALA A 149 18.27 0.49 14.37
N THR A 150 17.63 0.05 15.44
CA THR A 150 17.19 -1.34 15.67
C THR A 150 15.69 -1.37 15.85
N ILE A 151 15.04 -2.42 15.34
CA ILE A 151 13.60 -2.65 15.52
C ILE A 151 13.39 -3.70 16.59
N SER A 152 12.60 -3.38 17.61
CA SER A 152 12.12 -4.32 18.61
C SER A 152 10.62 -4.48 18.55
N ASN A 153 10.12 -5.65 18.93
CA ASN A 153 8.71 -6.03 18.87
C ASN A 153 8.14 -6.33 20.24
N GLN A 154 6.99 -5.75 20.53
CA GLN A 154 6.18 -6.09 21.69
C GLN A 154 4.77 -6.44 21.26
N GLN A 155 4.30 -7.62 21.64
CA GLN A 155 2.94 -8.08 21.37
C GLN A 155 2.08 -7.95 22.62
N ILE A 156 0.88 -7.41 22.46
CA ILE A 156 -0.16 -7.39 23.50
C ILE A 156 -1.29 -8.34 23.08
N GLN A 157 -1.87 -9.00 24.06
CA GLN A 157 -3.08 -9.80 23.84
C GLN A 157 -4.27 -8.86 23.67
N GLY A 158 -5.02 -9.08 22.60
CA GLY A 158 -6.26 -8.38 22.27
C GLY A 158 -7.46 -9.13 22.76
#